data_016cc8b8b393e74494a58050892b62d9
#
_entry.id   016cc8b8b393e74494a58050892b62d9
#
_cell.length_a   1.000
_cell.length_b   1.000
_cell.length_c   1.000
_cell.angle_alpha   90.00
_cell.angle_beta   90.00
_cell.angle_gamma   90.00
#
_symmetry.space_group_name_H-M   'P 1'
#
loop_
_entity.id
_entity.type
_entity.pdbx_description
1 polymer ?
#
loop_
_entity_poly.entity_id
_entity_poly.type
_entity_poly.pdbx_seq_one_letter_code
_entity_poly.pdbx_strand_id
1 'polypeptide(L)'
;MDSKTKANPPRTGKPPRTLIQSRDLGRIEVSRHVVATIAGHAAAGCYGVVAMAARGLRDGLAERLHRDKLHRGVEVEVRDDGIAVSLYVIVEYGTRVSEVAHNLSNAVRYSVERTLGLPVVEVNVNVQGIHVSGSGGS
;
A
#
# COMPACT_ATOMS: atom_id res chain seq x y z
N MET A 1 -28.89 8.10 17.17
CA MET A 1 -28.62 7.96 16.88
C MET A 1 -28.08 7.39 16.30
N ASP A 2 -27.78 7.00 16.08
CA ASP A 2 -27.20 6.51 15.59
C ASP A 2 -27.03 6.34 14.29
N SER A 3 -26.91 7.08 13.68
CA SER A 3 -26.84 7.04 12.36
C SER A 3 -25.70 6.33 11.96
N LYS A 4 -24.67 6.42 12.56
CA LYS A 4 -23.56 5.73 12.14
C LYS A 4 -23.77 4.36 12.19
N THR A 5 -24.56 3.90 12.97
CA THR A 5 -24.67 2.54 13.01
C THR A 5 -25.18 2.05 11.78
N LYS A 6 -26.02 2.63 11.14
CA LYS A 6 -26.45 2.02 10.00
C LYS A 6 -25.61 2.27 8.92
N ALA A 7 -24.82 3.17 8.96
CA ALA A 7 -23.96 3.36 7.87
C ALA A 7 -23.06 2.20 7.70
N ASN A 8 -22.97 1.34 8.66
CA ASN A 8 -22.05 0.29 8.55
C ASN A 8 -22.74 -0.97 8.48
N PRO A 9 -23.06 -1.44 7.39
CA PRO A 9 -23.73 -2.72 7.26
C PRO A 9 -22.82 -3.84 7.68
N PRO A 10 -23.38 -4.92 7.99
CA PRO A 10 -22.60 -6.04 8.41
C PRO A 10 -21.66 -6.46 7.34
N ARG A 11 -20.51 -6.81 7.73
CA ARG A 11 -19.57 -7.21 6.80
C ARG A 11 -19.64 -8.59 6.60
N THR A 12 -20.64 -9.11 6.17
CA THR A 12 -20.72 -10.52 5.99
C THR A 12 -19.97 -10.98 4.85
N GLY A 13 -19.48 -10.24 4.05
CA GLY A 13 -18.79 -10.75 2.91
C GLY A 13 -17.50 -10.10 2.70
N LYS A 14 -16.95 -10.19 1.52
CA LYS A 14 -15.70 -9.59 1.26
C LYS A 14 -15.85 -8.11 1.19
N PRO A 15 -14.82 -7.39 1.50
CA PRO A 15 -14.88 -5.94 1.38
C PRO A 15 -15.01 -5.54 -0.06
N PRO A 16 -15.41 -4.36 -0.32
CA PRO A 16 -15.54 -3.91 -1.70
C PRO A 16 -14.23 -3.98 -2.42
N ARG A 17 -14.28 -4.36 -3.68
CA ARG A 17 -13.10 -4.46 -4.47
C ARG A 17 -12.86 -3.27 -5.33
N THR A 18 -13.77 -2.36 -5.43
CA THR A 18 -13.61 -1.21 -6.29
C THR A 18 -13.98 0.04 -5.59
N LEU A 19 -13.43 1.12 -6.07
CA LEU A 19 -13.79 2.44 -5.64
C LEU A 19 -14.62 3.04 -6.73
N ILE A 20 -15.67 3.71 -6.36
CA ILE A 20 -16.55 4.31 -7.33
C ILE A 20 -16.63 5.80 -7.09
N GLN A 21 -16.43 6.56 -8.15
CA GLN A 21 -16.54 7.98 -8.07
C GLN A 21 -17.56 8.40 -9.09
N SER A 22 -18.64 9.01 -8.65
CA SER A 22 -19.70 9.40 -9.55
C SER A 22 -19.62 10.88 -9.87
N ARG A 23 -19.86 11.21 -11.11
CA ARG A 23 -19.85 12.57 -11.54
C ARG A 23 -21.01 12.76 -12.50
N ASP A 24 -21.25 14.01 -12.87
CA ASP A 24 -22.36 14.29 -13.77
C ASP A 24 -22.31 13.53 -15.06
N LEU A 25 -21.15 13.30 -15.57
CA LEU A 25 -21.02 12.65 -16.87
C LEU A 25 -20.93 11.15 -16.79
N GLY A 26 -21.00 10.60 -15.59
CA GLY A 26 -20.88 9.15 -15.44
C GLY A 26 -20.15 8.82 -14.18
N ARG A 27 -19.58 7.62 -14.12
CA ARG A 27 -18.87 7.26 -12.92
C ARG A 27 -17.60 6.50 -13.29
N ILE A 28 -16.65 6.55 -12.39
CA ILE A 28 -15.38 5.89 -12.59
C ILE A 28 -15.24 4.84 -11.50
N GLU A 29 -14.92 3.63 -11.89
CA GLU A 29 -14.68 2.57 -10.93
C GLU A 29 -13.21 2.20 -10.98
N VAL A 30 -12.58 2.12 -9.82
CA VAL A 30 -11.17 1.78 -9.75
C VAL A 30 -11.03 0.60 -8.82
N SER A 31 -10.42 -0.47 -9.29
CA SER A 31 -10.26 -1.66 -8.48
C SER A 31 -9.14 -1.48 -7.47
N ARG A 32 -9.21 -2.26 -6.40
CA ARG A 32 -8.16 -2.22 -5.40
C ARG A 32 -6.82 -2.65 -6.01
N HIS A 33 -6.86 -3.50 -7.00
CA HIS A 33 -5.63 -3.93 -7.66
C HIS A 33 -4.92 -2.76 -8.33
N VAL A 34 -5.68 -1.85 -8.94
CA VAL A 34 -5.09 -0.70 -9.59
C VAL A 34 -4.44 0.20 -8.53
N VAL A 35 -5.12 0.41 -7.42
CA VAL A 35 -4.55 1.23 -6.35
C VAL A 35 -3.28 0.58 -5.83
N ALA A 36 -3.31 -0.73 -5.63
CA ALA A 36 -2.15 -1.45 -5.11
C ALA A 36 -0.98 -1.38 -6.08
N THR A 37 -1.26 -1.43 -7.37
CA THR A 37 -0.19 -1.36 -8.36
C THR A 37 0.48 0.02 -8.34
N ILE A 38 -0.32 1.07 -8.26
CA ILE A 38 0.23 2.41 -8.22
C ILE A 38 1.05 2.60 -6.94
N ALA A 39 0.49 2.17 -5.82
CA ALA A 39 1.17 2.32 -4.55
C ALA A 39 2.46 1.52 -4.50
N GLY A 40 2.42 0.30 -5.01
CA GLY A 40 3.61 -0.55 -5.01
C GLY A 40 4.71 0.01 -5.89
N HIS A 41 4.33 0.57 -7.01
CA HIS A 41 5.32 1.16 -7.92
C HIS A 41 5.96 2.37 -7.25
N ALA A 42 5.16 3.21 -6.62
CA ALA A 42 5.70 4.38 -5.94
C ALA A 42 6.62 3.96 -4.80
N ALA A 43 6.22 2.94 -4.06
CA ALA A 43 6.99 2.49 -2.93
C ALA A 43 8.33 1.91 -3.35
N ALA A 44 8.32 1.14 -4.43
CA ALA A 44 9.56 0.50 -4.87
C ALA A 44 10.60 1.49 -5.33
N GLY A 45 10.18 2.69 -5.68
CA GLY A 45 11.14 3.70 -6.11
C GLY A 45 11.70 4.56 -4.99
N CYS A 46 11.30 4.32 -3.76
CA CYS A 46 11.76 5.17 -2.66
C CYS A 46 13.13 4.75 -2.16
N TYR A 47 13.90 5.74 -1.75
CA TYR A 47 15.22 5.48 -1.22
C TYR A 47 15.12 4.59 0.01
N GLY A 48 15.97 3.61 0.10
CA GLY A 48 15.99 2.71 1.25
C GLY A 48 15.14 1.49 1.10
N VAL A 49 14.26 1.46 0.11
CA VAL A 49 13.41 0.31 -0.11
C VAL A 49 14.08 -0.59 -1.13
N VAL A 50 14.41 -1.80 -0.71
CA VAL A 50 15.06 -2.74 -1.60
C VAL A 50 14.04 -3.50 -2.42
N ALA A 51 12.94 -3.86 -1.83
CA ALA A 51 11.95 -4.65 -2.51
C ALA A 51 10.64 -4.62 -1.76
N MET A 52 9.58 -4.98 -2.43
CA MET A 52 8.32 -5.21 -1.76
C MET A 52 8.33 -6.65 -1.26
N ALA A 53 7.58 -6.93 -0.24
CA ALA A 53 7.54 -8.25 0.34
C ALA A 53 6.13 -8.79 0.29
N ALA A 54 6.00 -10.08 0.22
CA ALA A 54 4.70 -10.68 0.25
C ALA A 54 4.13 -10.55 1.64
N ARG A 55 2.84 -10.26 1.70
CA ARG A 55 2.22 -10.07 2.96
C ARG A 55 2.16 -11.37 3.73
N GLY A 56 2.36 -11.32 4.99
CA GLY A 56 2.24 -12.50 5.81
C GLY A 56 3.39 -13.45 5.81
N LEU A 57 4.49 -13.07 5.19
CA LEU A 57 5.61 -13.95 5.20
C LEU A 57 6.18 -14.08 6.58
N ARG A 58 6.58 -15.23 6.98
CA ARG A 58 7.20 -15.44 8.25
C ARG A 58 8.37 -16.28 8.09
N ASP A 59 9.00 -16.64 9.14
CA ASP A 59 10.13 -17.54 9.11
C ASP A 59 11.25 -17.06 8.28
N GLY A 60 11.34 -15.83 8.05
CA GLY A 60 12.46 -15.32 7.31
C GLY A 60 12.50 -15.68 5.87
N LEU A 61 11.48 -16.27 5.38
CA LEU A 61 11.47 -16.60 3.99
C LEU A 61 10.92 -15.44 3.25
N ALA A 62 11.51 -14.31 3.37
CA ALA A 62 11.02 -13.15 2.73
C ALA A 62 11.17 -13.29 1.26
N GLU A 63 10.10 -13.44 0.59
CA GLU A 63 10.15 -13.56 -0.81
C GLU A 63 10.07 -12.20 -1.42
N ARG A 64 11.00 -11.83 -2.22
CA ARG A 64 11.00 -10.55 -2.86
C ARG A 64 10.14 -10.60 -4.07
N LEU A 65 9.37 -9.56 -4.27
CA LEU A 65 8.47 -9.51 -5.39
C LEU A 65 9.12 -8.79 -6.56
N HIS A 66 8.91 -9.32 -7.74
CA HIS A 66 9.42 -8.70 -8.93
C HIS A 66 8.56 -7.52 -9.27
N ARG A 67 9.11 -6.69 -10.14
CA ARG A 67 8.42 -5.47 -10.48
C ARG A 67 6.98 -5.68 -10.91
N ASP A 68 6.71 -6.70 -11.65
CA ASP A 68 5.38 -6.91 -12.14
C ASP A 68 4.46 -7.46 -11.06
N LYS A 69 4.97 -7.75 -9.88
CA LYS A 69 4.13 -8.24 -8.81
C LYS A 69 4.16 -7.33 -7.60
N LEU A 70 4.49 -6.09 -7.82
CA LEU A 70 4.60 -5.16 -6.70
C LEU A 70 3.29 -5.02 -5.95
N HIS A 71 2.18 -5.20 -6.63
CA HIS A 71 0.90 -5.08 -5.96
C HIS A 71 0.73 -6.10 -4.84
N ARG A 72 1.49 -7.17 -4.85
CA ARG A 72 1.36 -8.17 -3.80
C ARG A 72 1.93 -7.71 -2.48
N GLY A 73 2.73 -6.71 -2.48
CA GLY A 73 3.28 -6.14 -1.25
C GLY A 73 2.44 -5.00 -0.74
N VAL A 74 1.23 -4.84 -1.26
CA VAL A 74 0.38 -3.73 -0.89
C VAL A 74 -1.00 -4.24 -0.59
N GLU A 75 -1.57 -3.78 0.52
CA GLU A 75 -2.92 -4.14 0.86
C GLU A 75 -3.74 -2.86 0.86
N VAL A 76 -4.89 -2.89 0.24
CA VAL A 76 -5.70 -1.69 0.10
C VAL A 76 -7.05 -1.93 0.74
N GLU A 77 -7.48 -0.98 1.54
CA GLU A 77 -8.78 -1.05 2.15
C GLU A 77 -9.58 0.18 1.74
N VAL A 78 -10.78 -0.02 1.28
CA VAL A 78 -11.62 1.09 0.87
C VAL A 78 -12.51 1.45 2.05
N ARG A 79 -12.47 2.70 2.44
CA ARG A 79 -13.27 3.18 3.56
C ARG A 79 -14.18 4.30 3.09
N ASP A 80 -15.13 4.67 3.93
CA ASP A 80 -16.04 5.73 3.54
C ASP A 80 -15.33 7.05 3.28
N ASP A 81 -14.29 7.32 4.02
CA ASP A 81 -13.60 8.60 3.88
C ASP A 81 -12.40 8.55 2.96
N GLY A 82 -12.09 7.41 2.38
CA GLY A 82 -10.95 7.35 1.47
C GLY A 82 -10.31 5.98 1.47
N ILE A 83 -9.05 5.97 1.11
CA ILE A 83 -8.32 4.73 0.94
C ILE A 83 -7.30 4.57 2.03
N ALA A 84 -7.18 3.37 2.56
CA ALA A 84 -6.11 3.04 3.50
C ALA A 84 -5.20 2.04 2.80
N VAL A 85 -3.91 2.27 2.88
CA VAL A 85 -2.93 1.45 2.20
C VAL A 85 -1.94 0.89 3.22
N SER A 86 -1.63 -0.38 3.13
CA SER A 86 -0.60 -0.98 3.95
C SER A 86 0.48 -1.51 3.04
N LEU A 87 1.71 -1.16 3.33
CA LEU A 87 2.85 -1.55 2.51
C LEU A 87 3.72 -2.53 3.27
N TYR A 88 4.23 -3.52 2.57
CA TYR A 88 5.11 -4.51 3.17
C TYR A 88 6.41 -4.46 2.40
N VAL A 89 7.47 -4.02 3.07
CA VAL A 89 8.73 -3.72 2.38
C VAL A 89 9.93 -4.33 3.05
N ILE A 90 10.99 -4.46 2.27
CA ILE A 90 12.30 -4.85 2.75
C ILE A 90 13.17 -3.62 2.55
N VAL A 91 13.86 -3.20 3.61
CA VAL A 91 14.66 -1.99 3.53
C VAL A 91 16.12 -2.31 3.63
N GLU A 92 16.95 -1.39 3.19
CA GLU A 92 18.38 -1.60 3.19
C GLU A 92 18.95 -1.33 4.56
N TYR A 93 19.84 -2.22 5.01
CA TYR A 93 20.49 -2.06 6.28
C TYR A 93 21.32 -0.77 6.27
N GLY A 94 21.29 -0.06 7.35
CA GLY A 94 22.06 1.17 7.44
C GLY A 94 21.25 2.41 7.18
N THR A 95 20.04 2.26 6.66
CA THR A 95 19.22 3.43 6.45
C THR A 95 18.46 3.70 7.74
N ARG A 96 17.96 4.90 7.86
CA ARG A 96 17.13 5.21 8.99
C ARG A 96 15.75 4.77 8.69
N VAL A 97 15.30 3.69 9.31
CA VAL A 97 14.01 3.08 8.98
C VAL A 97 12.87 4.07 9.17
N SER A 98 12.90 4.87 10.22
CA SER A 98 11.80 5.81 10.44
C SER A 98 11.72 6.85 9.33
N GLU A 99 12.86 7.25 8.81
CA GLU A 99 12.86 8.21 7.74
C GLU A 99 12.40 7.59 6.44
N VAL A 100 12.84 6.38 6.19
CA VAL A 100 12.42 5.66 5.00
C VAL A 100 10.91 5.48 5.04
N ALA A 101 10.37 5.10 6.19
CA ALA A 101 8.94 4.90 6.30
C ALA A 101 8.17 6.20 6.09
N HIS A 102 8.67 7.29 6.63
CA HIS A 102 8.01 8.57 6.46
C HIS A 102 7.99 8.99 4.99
N ASN A 103 9.12 8.87 4.32
CA ASN A 103 9.20 9.24 2.92
C ASN A 103 8.33 8.33 2.07
N LEU A 104 8.30 7.06 2.44
CA LEU A 104 7.51 6.09 1.74
C LEU A 104 6.02 6.43 1.85
N SER A 105 5.57 6.77 3.04
CA SER A 105 4.17 7.13 3.21
C SER A 105 3.81 8.34 2.38
N ASN A 106 4.66 9.32 2.36
CA ASN A 106 4.39 10.52 1.60
C ASN A 106 4.37 10.25 0.10
N ALA A 107 5.32 9.45 -0.38
CA ALA A 107 5.40 9.15 -1.80
C ALA A 107 4.19 8.36 -2.27
N VAL A 108 3.77 7.40 -1.48
CA VAL A 108 2.63 6.58 -1.85
C VAL A 108 1.35 7.41 -1.83
N ARG A 109 1.16 8.20 -0.77
CA ARG A 109 -0.01 9.03 -0.69
C ARG A 109 -0.08 9.99 -1.88
N TYR A 110 1.05 10.62 -2.18
CA TYR A 110 1.10 11.57 -3.28
C TYR A 110 0.76 10.89 -4.61
N SER A 111 1.36 9.74 -4.87
CA SER A 111 1.14 9.07 -6.14
C SER A 111 -0.29 8.60 -6.30
N VAL A 112 -0.86 8.05 -5.27
CA VAL A 112 -2.22 7.55 -5.37
C VAL A 112 -3.20 8.71 -5.50
N GLU A 113 -3.03 9.73 -4.67
CA GLU A 113 -3.95 10.85 -4.73
C GLU A 113 -3.86 11.61 -6.04
N ARG A 114 -2.63 11.79 -6.53
CA ARG A 114 -2.48 12.52 -7.76
C ARG A 114 -2.99 11.73 -8.95
N THR A 115 -2.74 10.45 -8.98
CA THR A 115 -3.12 9.65 -10.12
C THR A 115 -4.60 9.36 -10.16
N LEU A 116 -5.19 9.07 -9.02
CA LEU A 116 -6.58 8.66 -8.98
C LEU A 116 -7.55 9.74 -8.53
N GLY A 117 -7.04 10.77 -7.90
CA GLY A 117 -7.91 11.82 -7.40
C GLY A 117 -8.73 11.42 -6.21
N LEU A 118 -8.29 10.40 -5.49
CA LEU A 118 -9.02 9.92 -4.33
C LEU A 118 -8.18 10.10 -3.08
N PRO A 119 -8.78 10.46 -1.97
CA PRO A 119 -7.99 10.73 -0.77
C PRO A 119 -7.45 9.46 -0.14
N VAL A 120 -6.22 9.54 0.31
CA VAL A 120 -5.60 8.44 1.04
C VAL A 120 -5.56 8.87 2.49
N VAL A 121 -6.33 8.19 3.33
CA VAL A 121 -6.48 8.60 4.70
C VAL A 121 -5.51 7.91 5.66
N GLU A 122 -4.88 6.86 5.21
CA GLU A 122 -3.97 6.16 6.08
C GLU A 122 -2.96 5.37 5.26
N VAL A 123 -1.69 5.43 5.63
CA VAL A 123 -0.66 4.62 4.99
C VAL A 123 0.13 3.96 6.12
N ASN A 124 0.13 2.64 6.14
CA ASN A 124 0.88 1.90 7.13
C ASN A 124 2.07 1.24 6.47
N VAL A 125 3.21 1.31 7.09
CA VAL A 125 4.42 0.72 6.55
C VAL A 125 4.86 -0.40 7.46
N ASN A 126 4.96 -1.59 6.89
CA ASN A 126 5.38 -2.76 7.63
C ASN A 126 6.72 -3.22 7.08
N VAL A 127 7.76 -3.11 7.88
CA VAL A 127 9.08 -3.51 7.45
C VAL A 127 9.23 -4.98 7.76
N GLN A 128 9.31 -5.78 6.70
CA GLN A 128 9.33 -7.23 6.85
C GLN A 128 10.73 -7.79 6.84
N GLY A 129 11.69 -7.03 6.45
CA GLY A 129 13.05 -7.53 6.43
C GLY A 129 14.06 -6.44 6.19
N ILE A 130 15.30 -6.74 6.49
CA ILE A 130 16.41 -5.82 6.29
C ILE A 130 17.41 -6.52 5.38
N HIS A 131 17.83 -5.84 4.34
CA HIS A 131 18.78 -6.41 3.40
C HIS A 131 20.15 -5.82 3.65
N VAL A 132 21.14 -6.67 3.85
CA VAL A 132 22.50 -6.23 4.05
C VAL A 132 23.23 -6.47 2.74
N SER A 133 23.63 -5.38 2.08
CA SER A 133 24.28 -5.54 0.82
C SER A 133 25.74 -5.24 0.94
N GLY A 134 26.43 -5.54 -0.05
CA GLY A 134 27.79 -5.24 -0.13
C GLY A 134 28.68 -6.01 0.58
N SER A 135 28.51 -6.58 1.48
CA SER A 135 29.46 -7.24 2.13
C SER A 135 29.63 -8.41 1.59
N GLY A 136 30.23 -8.49 0.89
CA GLY A 136 30.50 -9.54 0.39
C GLY A 136 29.78 -10.50 0.70
N GLY A 137 29.55 -10.88 0.88
CA GLY A 137 28.96 -11.87 1.10
C GLY A 137 27.83 -11.70 1.30
N SER A 138 27.61 -10.84 1.46
CA SER A 138 26.39 -10.74 1.81
C SER A 138 25.60 -10.81 0.98
#